data_15e7727e653518b1e750d251393705ff
#
_entry.id   15e7727e653518b1e750d251393705ff
#
_cell.length_a   1.000
_cell.length_b   1.000
_cell.length_c   1.000
_cell.angle_alpha   90.00
_cell.angle_beta   90.00
_cell.angle_gamma   90.00
#
_symmetry.space_group_name_H-M   'P 1'
#
loop_
_entity.id
_entity.type
_entity.pdbx_description
1 polymer ?
#
loop_
_entity_poly.entity_id
_entity_poly.type
_entity_poly.pdbx_seq_one_letter_code
_entity_poly.pdbx_strand_id
1 'polypeptide(L)'
;MSSFEIYGGKKLKGELTVQGAKNEALQVLCAPLLTAEKVTISNIPDIVDVNKLIDLLQTMGVKIEKVERGTYVFQAKDIDLTYLETEDFKKRAASLRGSIMIVGPLLARFGKGFIPKPGGDKIGRRRLDTHFDGFALLGAKFNYDAGEHFYSIEAKKLKGTYIHLDEASVTGTANIIMAAVLAEGTTTFYNAACEPYIQQLCKMLNSMGAKISGISSNLLTIEGVKELGGCYHRILPDMIEIGSFIGLAAMTQSEITIKDVSWENLGVIPNTFRRLGIKLERRGDDIYIPAQESYEIDTFIDGSILTIYDAPWPGFTPDLLSIILVVATQAKGSVLIHQKMFESRLFFTDKLIDMGAQIILCDPHRATVIGLGRQHHLRGIQMTSPDIRAGVSLLIAALSAEGKSVIHNIEQIDRGYQDIDIRLRNLGADIRRIN
;
A
#
# COMPACT_ATOMS: atom_id res chain seq x y z
N MET A 1 -16.17 18.96 -1.32
CA MET A 1 -15.37 17.87 -1.93
C MET A 1 -14.35 18.51 -2.84
N SER A 2 -13.09 18.39 -2.50
CA SER A 2 -12.02 18.93 -3.34
C SER A 2 -11.91 18.14 -4.65
N SER A 3 -11.47 18.81 -5.70
CA SER A 3 -11.33 18.23 -7.04
C SER A 3 -9.99 18.63 -7.66
N PHE A 4 -9.51 17.83 -8.61
CA PHE A 4 -8.44 18.25 -9.51
C PHE A 4 -9.03 18.71 -10.85
N GLU A 5 -8.61 19.87 -11.29
CA GLU A 5 -8.78 20.36 -12.65
C GLU A 5 -7.47 20.13 -13.39
N ILE A 6 -7.51 19.47 -14.53
CA ILE A 6 -6.32 19.01 -15.25
C ILE A 6 -6.47 19.35 -16.72
N TYR A 7 -5.44 19.97 -17.29
CA TYR A 7 -5.27 20.14 -18.73
C TYR A 7 -4.16 19.19 -19.19
N GLY A 8 -4.56 18.08 -19.78
CA GLY A 8 -3.65 17.00 -20.17
C GLY A 8 -2.86 17.26 -21.44
N GLY A 9 -2.12 16.24 -21.89
CA GLY A 9 -1.33 16.28 -23.12
C GLY A 9 0.04 16.96 -23.00
N LYS A 10 0.44 17.42 -21.80
CA LYS A 10 1.78 18.00 -21.58
C LYS A 10 2.82 16.92 -21.32
N LYS A 11 3.97 17.04 -22.01
CA LYS A 11 5.17 16.24 -21.68
C LYS A 11 5.80 16.82 -20.42
N LEU A 12 6.05 15.94 -19.45
CA LEU A 12 6.67 16.28 -18.18
C LEU A 12 8.17 16.04 -18.24
N LYS A 13 8.93 16.76 -17.40
CA LYS A 13 10.38 16.59 -17.32
C LYS A 13 10.90 16.93 -15.94
N GLY A 14 11.88 16.17 -15.48
CA GLY A 14 12.59 16.48 -14.24
C GLY A 14 12.88 15.26 -13.39
N GLU A 15 13.17 15.53 -12.14
CA GLU A 15 13.48 14.53 -11.12
C GLU A 15 12.47 14.61 -9.98
N LEU A 16 12.20 13.48 -9.37
CA LEU A 16 11.40 13.41 -8.15
C LEU A 16 11.92 12.33 -7.22
N THR A 17 11.79 12.57 -5.92
CA THR A 17 11.97 11.55 -4.87
C THR A 17 10.60 11.10 -4.42
N VAL A 18 10.40 9.78 -4.34
CA VAL A 18 9.14 9.21 -3.88
C VAL A 18 9.02 9.31 -2.37
N GLN A 19 7.78 9.30 -1.90
CA GLN A 19 7.47 9.29 -0.46
C GLN A 19 7.82 7.94 0.18
N GLY A 20 7.81 7.88 1.51
CA GLY A 20 7.88 6.62 2.25
C GLY A 20 6.66 5.73 2.01
N ALA A 21 6.90 4.41 2.04
CA ALA A 21 5.88 3.40 1.74
C ALA A 21 4.72 3.45 2.74
N LYS A 22 3.51 3.78 2.25
CA LYS A 22 2.28 3.78 3.05
C LYS A 22 2.05 2.46 3.77
N ASN A 23 2.19 1.34 3.04
CA ASN A 23 1.87 0.02 3.58
C ASN A 23 2.87 -0.42 4.66
N GLU A 24 4.12 0.04 4.60
CA GLU A 24 5.10 -0.14 5.66
C GLU A 24 4.78 0.76 6.86
N ALA A 25 4.52 2.05 6.62
CA ALA A 25 4.22 3.01 7.67
C ALA A 25 3.08 2.53 8.58
N LEU A 26 1.97 2.04 8.00
CA LEU A 26 0.82 1.54 8.78
C LEU A 26 1.14 0.32 9.65
N GLN A 27 2.26 -0.36 9.43
CA GLN A 27 2.74 -1.50 10.23
C GLN A 27 3.77 -1.06 11.26
N VAL A 28 4.86 -0.42 10.81
CA VAL A 28 5.97 -0.06 11.67
C VAL A 28 5.62 1.00 12.71
N LEU A 29 4.62 1.86 12.44
CA LEU A 29 4.10 2.82 13.40
C LEU A 29 3.38 2.17 14.59
N CYS A 30 2.93 0.92 14.46
CA CYS A 30 2.31 0.17 15.56
C CYS A 30 3.35 -0.59 16.41
N ALA A 31 4.56 -0.87 15.87
CA ALA A 31 5.61 -1.58 16.59
C ALA A 31 6.09 -0.89 17.88
N PRO A 32 6.12 0.46 18.02
CA PRO A 32 6.41 1.13 19.29
C PRO A 32 5.52 0.72 20.45
N LEU A 33 4.29 0.25 20.22
CA LEU A 33 3.41 -0.26 21.29
C LEU A 33 3.99 -1.50 21.99
N LEU A 34 4.96 -2.21 21.36
CA LEU A 34 5.62 -3.38 21.95
C LEU A 34 6.68 -3.04 23.00
N THR A 35 7.08 -1.77 23.14
CA THR A 35 8.14 -1.36 24.06
C THR A 35 7.79 -0.08 24.81
N ALA A 36 8.45 0.16 25.96
CA ALA A 36 8.40 1.43 26.66
C ALA A 36 9.53 2.39 26.21
N GLU A 37 10.49 1.88 25.47
CA GLU A 37 11.65 2.60 24.99
C GLU A 37 11.30 3.51 23.81
N LYS A 38 12.19 4.48 23.52
CA LYS A 38 12.01 5.38 22.39
C LYS A 38 12.32 4.67 21.08
N VAL A 39 11.42 4.83 20.11
CA VAL A 39 11.56 4.33 18.75
C VAL A 39 11.54 5.52 17.79
N THR A 40 12.59 5.70 17.00
CA THR A 40 12.68 6.74 15.99
C THR A 40 12.38 6.16 14.62
N ILE A 41 11.40 6.75 13.92
CA ILE A 41 11.03 6.32 12.58
C ILE A 41 11.14 7.51 11.63
N SER A 42 11.82 7.32 10.50
CA SER A 42 12.03 8.34 9.47
C SER A 42 11.43 7.96 8.13
N ASN A 43 11.36 8.91 7.21
CA ASN A 43 10.70 8.78 5.91
C ASN A 43 9.22 8.42 6.02
N ILE A 44 8.56 8.87 7.09
CA ILE A 44 7.11 8.71 7.26
C ILE A 44 6.39 9.62 6.26
N PRO A 45 5.51 9.09 5.39
CA PRO A 45 4.78 9.90 4.42
C PRO A 45 3.70 10.75 5.10
N ASP A 46 3.59 12.00 4.68
CA ASP A 46 2.55 12.93 5.15
C ASP A 46 1.27 12.74 4.32
N ILE A 47 0.52 11.69 4.63
CA ILE A 47 -0.72 11.30 3.97
C ILE A 47 -1.84 11.06 4.99
N VAL A 48 -3.08 11.20 4.54
CA VAL A 48 -4.26 11.18 5.43
C VAL A 48 -4.33 9.91 6.29
N ASP A 49 -4.11 8.72 5.71
CA ASP A 49 -4.22 7.46 6.44
C ASP A 49 -3.12 7.31 7.51
N VAL A 50 -1.91 7.76 7.24
CA VAL A 50 -0.77 7.74 8.19
C VAL A 50 -0.99 8.74 9.32
N ASN A 51 -1.43 9.95 8.99
CA ASN A 51 -1.72 10.98 9.99
C ASN A 51 -2.85 10.54 10.94
N LYS A 52 -3.90 9.88 10.42
CA LYS A 52 -4.97 9.29 11.26
C LYS A 52 -4.43 8.23 12.22
N LEU A 53 -3.47 7.41 11.79
CA LEU A 53 -2.86 6.41 12.67
C LEU A 53 -2.01 7.06 13.75
N ILE A 54 -1.20 8.08 13.40
CA ILE A 54 -0.40 8.85 14.36
C ILE A 54 -1.32 9.50 15.42
N ASP A 55 -2.41 10.12 14.98
CA ASP A 55 -3.41 10.73 15.88
C ASP A 55 -4.06 9.68 16.80
N LEU A 56 -4.43 8.50 16.27
CA LEU A 56 -4.97 7.40 17.07
C LEU A 56 -3.97 6.93 18.14
N LEU A 57 -2.70 6.72 17.77
CA LEU A 57 -1.66 6.32 18.71
C LEU A 57 -1.43 7.37 19.80
N GLN A 58 -1.45 8.65 19.44
CA GLN A 58 -1.29 9.74 20.37
C GLN A 58 -2.44 9.79 21.39
N THR A 59 -3.69 9.60 20.93
CA THR A 59 -4.86 9.56 21.83
C THR A 59 -4.87 8.34 22.76
N MET A 60 -4.20 7.25 22.37
CA MET A 60 -3.97 6.07 23.21
C MET A 60 -2.89 6.27 24.29
N GLY A 61 -2.19 7.41 24.29
CA GLY A 61 -1.13 7.72 25.28
C GLY A 61 0.29 7.54 24.76
N VAL A 62 0.51 7.24 23.47
CA VAL A 62 1.85 7.24 22.87
C VAL A 62 2.36 8.68 22.81
N LYS A 63 3.51 8.95 23.45
CA LYS A 63 4.21 10.23 23.30
C LYS A 63 4.86 10.29 21.93
N ILE A 64 4.51 11.29 21.13
CA ILE A 64 4.99 11.45 19.76
C ILE A 64 5.62 12.82 19.61
N GLU A 65 6.90 12.83 19.26
CA GLU A 65 7.70 14.05 19.03
C GLU A 65 8.13 14.10 17.56
N LYS A 66 7.75 15.16 16.85
CA LYS A 66 8.20 15.42 15.49
C LYS A 66 9.58 16.08 15.54
N VAL A 67 10.61 15.37 15.06
CA VAL A 67 11.99 15.87 15.03
C VAL A 67 12.22 16.75 13.80
N GLU A 68 11.77 16.25 12.62
CA GLU A 68 11.83 16.95 11.35
C GLU A 68 10.74 16.45 10.42
N ARG A 69 10.66 16.95 9.19
CA ARG A 69 9.68 16.48 8.22
C ARG A 69 9.88 14.98 7.96
N GLY A 70 8.84 14.19 8.22
CA GLY A 70 8.84 12.73 8.02
C GLY A 70 9.63 11.94 9.07
N THR A 71 10.15 12.57 10.13
CA THR A 71 10.87 11.88 11.21
C THR A 71 10.23 12.17 12.55
N TYR A 72 9.86 11.10 13.28
CA TYR A 72 9.20 11.17 14.57
C TYR A 72 9.83 10.21 15.56
N VAL A 73 9.80 10.59 16.84
CA VAL A 73 10.13 9.72 17.97
C VAL A 73 8.84 9.31 18.66
N PHE A 74 8.65 8.01 18.81
CA PHE A 74 7.50 7.39 19.49
C PHE A 74 7.95 6.80 20.82
N GLN A 75 7.14 6.98 21.87
CA GLN A 75 7.35 6.32 23.15
C GLN A 75 6.02 5.89 23.75
N ALA A 76 5.80 4.59 23.85
CA ALA A 76 4.57 3.98 24.35
C ALA A 76 4.74 3.47 25.79
N LYS A 77 5.12 4.34 26.72
CA LYS A 77 5.35 4.00 28.14
C LYS A 77 4.04 3.85 28.90
N ASP A 78 3.17 4.84 28.77
CA ASP A 78 1.96 4.99 29.59
C ASP A 78 0.72 4.91 28.68
N ILE A 79 0.36 3.69 28.25
CA ILE A 79 -0.78 3.46 27.36
C ILE A 79 -2.07 3.40 28.18
N ASP A 80 -3.07 4.20 27.79
CA ASP A 80 -4.39 4.17 28.37
C ASP A 80 -5.27 3.10 27.75
N LEU A 81 -5.33 1.94 28.38
CA LEU A 81 -6.16 0.83 27.91
C LEU A 81 -7.67 1.07 28.09
N THR A 82 -8.06 2.00 28.98
CA THR A 82 -9.49 2.32 29.20
C THR A 82 -10.04 3.15 28.03
N TYR A 83 -9.18 3.92 27.35
CA TYR A 83 -9.54 4.67 26.15
C TYR A 83 -10.03 3.76 25.01
N LEU A 84 -9.53 2.50 24.93
CA LEU A 84 -9.91 1.55 23.88
C LEU A 84 -11.41 1.17 23.91
N GLU A 85 -12.10 1.39 25.01
CA GLU A 85 -13.53 1.09 25.18
C GLU A 85 -14.43 2.30 24.90
N THR A 86 -13.84 3.48 24.63
CA THR A 86 -14.59 4.72 24.42
C THR A 86 -15.17 4.84 23.00
N GLU A 87 -16.25 5.59 22.86
CA GLU A 87 -16.86 5.88 21.56
C GLU A 87 -15.93 6.70 20.65
N ASP A 88 -15.07 7.56 21.21
CA ASP A 88 -14.08 8.32 20.44
C ASP A 88 -13.06 7.37 19.79
N PHE A 89 -12.54 6.41 20.56
CA PHE A 89 -11.66 5.37 20.00
C PHE A 89 -12.35 4.57 18.90
N LYS A 90 -13.57 4.08 19.15
CA LYS A 90 -14.34 3.31 18.16
C LYS A 90 -14.48 4.09 16.85
N LYS A 91 -14.85 5.36 16.91
CA LYS A 91 -15.01 6.24 15.73
C LYS A 91 -13.70 6.44 14.97
N ARG A 92 -12.60 6.75 15.67
CA ARG A 92 -11.27 6.95 15.06
C ARG A 92 -10.76 5.68 14.42
N ALA A 93 -10.77 4.57 15.15
CA ALA A 93 -10.30 3.28 14.67
C ALA A 93 -11.14 2.75 13.48
N ALA A 94 -12.48 2.93 13.51
CA ALA A 94 -13.34 2.56 12.39
C ALA A 94 -13.09 3.38 11.11
N SER A 95 -12.51 4.59 11.20
CA SER A 95 -12.23 5.45 10.06
C SER A 95 -11.00 5.02 9.24
N LEU A 96 -10.20 4.05 9.73
CA LEU A 96 -8.92 3.64 9.16
C LEU A 96 -8.80 2.12 9.15
N ARG A 97 -8.53 1.52 7.97
CA ARG A 97 -8.28 0.06 7.89
C ARG A 97 -7.02 -0.36 8.67
N GLY A 98 -5.97 0.48 8.64
CA GLY A 98 -4.70 0.22 9.32
C GLY A 98 -4.81 0.16 10.84
N SER A 99 -5.91 0.62 11.44
CA SER A 99 -6.12 0.55 12.90
C SER A 99 -6.07 -0.88 13.46
N ILE A 100 -6.40 -1.90 12.66
CA ILE A 100 -6.29 -3.31 13.07
C ILE A 100 -4.86 -3.68 13.51
N MET A 101 -3.85 -2.97 13.03
CA MET A 101 -2.44 -3.27 13.31
C MET A 101 -2.01 -3.01 14.77
N ILE A 102 -2.81 -2.28 15.55
CA ILE A 102 -2.55 -2.07 16.98
C ILE A 102 -2.83 -3.32 17.82
N VAL A 103 -3.65 -4.25 17.31
CA VAL A 103 -4.18 -5.37 18.10
C VAL A 103 -3.08 -6.34 18.51
N GLY A 104 -2.20 -6.75 17.59
CA GLY A 104 -1.08 -7.64 17.89
C GLY A 104 -0.16 -7.11 18.98
N PRO A 105 0.37 -5.89 18.86
CA PRO A 105 1.18 -5.27 19.90
C PRO A 105 0.48 -5.12 21.26
N LEU A 106 -0.78 -4.69 21.26
CA LEU A 106 -1.55 -4.54 22.52
C LEU A 106 -1.77 -5.89 23.20
N LEU A 107 -2.12 -6.91 22.44
CA LEU A 107 -2.29 -8.27 22.92
C LEU A 107 -0.99 -8.83 23.50
N ALA A 108 0.13 -8.64 22.79
CA ALA A 108 1.45 -9.14 23.19
C ALA A 108 1.94 -8.51 24.51
N ARG A 109 1.80 -7.19 24.65
CA ARG A 109 2.37 -6.47 25.79
C ARG A 109 1.40 -6.32 26.96
N PHE A 110 0.11 -6.15 26.70
CA PHE A 110 -0.90 -5.83 27.71
C PHE A 110 -1.93 -6.95 27.91
N GLY A 111 -1.90 -8.01 27.11
CA GLY A 111 -2.79 -9.14 27.22
C GLY A 111 -4.23 -8.89 26.74
N LYS A 112 -4.53 -7.72 26.20
CA LYS A 112 -5.86 -7.39 25.68
C LYS A 112 -5.81 -6.37 24.55
N GLY A 113 -6.78 -6.46 23.65
CA GLY A 113 -6.96 -5.51 22.56
C GLY A 113 -8.44 -5.35 22.23
N PHE A 114 -8.78 -4.19 21.71
CA PHE A 114 -10.13 -3.85 21.29
C PHE A 114 -10.07 -3.20 19.92
N ILE A 115 -10.98 -3.54 19.01
CA ILE A 115 -11.05 -2.91 17.70
C ILE A 115 -12.47 -2.96 17.14
N PRO A 116 -13.04 -1.85 16.65
CA PRO A 116 -14.25 -1.87 15.86
C PRO A 116 -13.95 -2.49 14.49
N LYS A 117 -15.00 -2.87 13.76
CA LYS A 117 -14.82 -3.30 12.36
C LYS A 117 -14.11 -2.18 11.57
N PRO A 118 -12.87 -2.40 11.08
CA PRO A 118 -12.11 -1.34 10.42
C PRO A 118 -12.73 -0.93 9.09
N GLY A 119 -12.69 0.36 8.79
CA GLY A 119 -13.09 0.94 7.51
C GLY A 119 -12.12 0.61 6.36
N GLY A 120 -12.06 1.48 5.37
CA GLY A 120 -11.12 1.39 4.23
C GLY A 120 -11.80 1.38 2.88
N ASP A 121 -11.03 1.10 1.82
CA ASP A 121 -11.49 1.11 0.44
C ASP A 121 -12.51 0.00 0.17
N LYS A 122 -13.51 0.31 -0.67
CA LYS A 122 -14.54 -0.64 -1.12
C LYS A 122 -14.04 -1.42 -2.35
N ILE A 123 -13.06 -2.29 -2.15
CA ILE A 123 -12.41 -3.09 -3.21
C ILE A 123 -12.78 -4.58 -3.18
N GLY A 124 -13.86 -4.93 -2.46
CA GLY A 124 -14.30 -6.29 -2.21
C GLY A 124 -14.30 -6.63 -0.72
N ARG A 125 -14.62 -7.88 -0.40
CA ARG A 125 -14.60 -8.37 0.99
C ARG A 125 -13.17 -8.45 1.51
N ARG A 126 -12.94 -7.88 2.68
CA ARG A 126 -11.63 -7.89 3.34
C ARG A 126 -11.81 -8.43 4.75
N ARG A 127 -11.78 -9.75 4.85
CA ARG A 127 -11.97 -10.47 6.11
C ARG A 127 -10.86 -10.13 7.12
N LEU A 128 -11.14 -10.38 8.38
CA LEU A 128 -10.20 -10.28 9.50
C LEU A 128 -9.86 -11.63 10.10
N ASP A 129 -10.48 -12.70 9.57
CA ASP A 129 -10.33 -14.06 10.08
C ASP A 129 -8.86 -14.43 10.27
N THR A 130 -8.01 -14.17 9.28
CA THR A 130 -6.57 -14.47 9.34
C THR A 130 -5.88 -13.89 10.58
N HIS A 131 -6.27 -12.67 11.02
CA HIS A 131 -5.72 -12.07 12.23
C HIS A 131 -6.16 -12.84 13.48
N PHE A 132 -7.47 -13.11 13.59
CA PHE A 132 -8.05 -13.72 14.78
C PHE A 132 -7.68 -15.19 14.92
N ASP A 133 -7.64 -15.94 13.81
CA ASP A 133 -7.19 -17.32 13.79
C ASP A 133 -5.73 -17.44 14.24
N GLY A 134 -4.85 -16.55 13.75
CA GLY A 134 -3.47 -16.50 14.21
C GLY A 134 -3.34 -16.18 15.71
N PHE A 135 -4.11 -15.24 16.22
CA PHE A 135 -4.12 -14.92 17.65
C PHE A 135 -4.70 -16.05 18.49
N ALA A 136 -5.74 -16.73 18.02
CA ALA A 136 -6.32 -17.88 18.70
C ALA A 136 -5.32 -19.04 18.80
N LEU A 137 -4.56 -19.31 17.74
CA LEU A 137 -3.48 -20.31 17.75
C LEU A 137 -2.37 -19.95 18.75
N LEU A 138 -2.06 -18.67 18.94
CA LEU A 138 -1.14 -18.20 19.98
C LEU A 138 -1.76 -18.26 21.40
N GLY A 139 -3.03 -18.66 21.55
CA GLY A 139 -3.71 -18.85 22.83
C GLY A 139 -4.59 -17.69 23.27
N ALA A 140 -4.86 -16.72 22.40
CA ALA A 140 -5.81 -15.66 22.69
C ALA A 140 -7.27 -16.11 22.51
N LYS A 141 -8.17 -15.43 23.23
CA LYS A 141 -9.62 -15.58 23.07
C LYS A 141 -10.17 -14.29 22.50
N PHE A 142 -11.10 -14.41 21.57
CA PHE A 142 -11.79 -13.24 21.02
C PHE A 142 -13.31 -13.37 21.19
N ASN A 143 -13.96 -12.21 21.30
CA ASN A 143 -15.39 -12.08 21.28
C ASN A 143 -15.77 -10.99 20.26
N TYR A 144 -16.84 -11.23 19.51
CA TYR A 144 -17.40 -10.27 18.58
C TYR A 144 -18.79 -9.84 19.05
N ASP A 145 -18.95 -8.57 19.35
CA ASP A 145 -20.24 -7.97 19.61
C ASP A 145 -20.88 -7.54 18.28
N ALA A 146 -21.88 -8.32 17.85
CA ALA A 146 -22.58 -8.06 16.59
C ALA A 146 -23.43 -6.79 16.62
N GLY A 147 -23.91 -6.35 17.78
CA GLY A 147 -24.70 -5.13 17.95
C GLY A 147 -23.86 -3.88 17.75
N GLU A 148 -22.68 -3.87 18.32
CA GLU A 148 -21.74 -2.74 18.23
C GLU A 148 -20.69 -2.88 17.12
N HIS A 149 -20.65 -4.01 16.41
CA HIS A 149 -19.61 -4.33 15.42
C HIS A 149 -18.18 -4.18 15.96
N PHE A 150 -17.94 -4.74 17.15
CA PHE A 150 -16.73 -4.55 17.90
C PHE A 150 -16.11 -5.89 18.29
N TYR A 151 -14.77 -5.98 18.19
CA TYR A 151 -13.99 -7.16 18.61
C TYR A 151 -13.23 -6.85 19.89
N SER A 152 -13.31 -7.74 20.87
CA SER A 152 -12.43 -7.76 22.04
C SER A 152 -11.58 -9.03 22.03
N ILE A 153 -10.32 -8.90 22.37
CA ILE A 153 -9.34 -9.98 22.34
C ILE A 153 -8.55 -9.95 23.63
N GLU A 154 -8.37 -11.11 24.24
CA GLU A 154 -7.60 -11.24 25.47
C GLU A 154 -6.72 -12.49 25.49
N ALA A 155 -5.60 -12.41 26.16
CA ALA A 155 -4.73 -13.55 26.46
C ALA A 155 -4.04 -13.32 27.80
N LYS A 156 -4.05 -14.31 28.70
CA LYS A 156 -3.21 -14.26 29.90
C LYS A 156 -1.73 -14.31 29.54
N LYS A 157 -1.40 -15.10 28.52
CA LYS A 157 -0.04 -15.30 27.99
C LYS A 157 -0.13 -15.91 26.60
N LEU A 158 0.60 -15.32 25.66
CA LEU A 158 0.74 -15.88 24.33
C LEU A 158 1.81 -16.98 24.35
N LYS A 159 1.59 -18.05 23.57
CA LYS A 159 2.51 -19.18 23.43
C LYS A 159 2.83 -19.42 21.98
N GLY A 160 4.10 -19.57 21.68
CA GLY A 160 4.59 -19.93 20.37
C GLY A 160 4.04 -21.28 19.92
N THR A 161 3.71 -21.37 18.65
CA THR A 161 3.10 -22.57 18.05
C THR A 161 3.40 -22.61 16.55
N TYR A 162 2.98 -23.67 15.89
CA TYR A 162 2.95 -23.71 14.42
C TYR A 162 1.68 -23.03 13.90
N ILE A 163 1.85 -22.07 13.03
CA ILE A 163 0.78 -21.32 12.36
C ILE A 163 0.90 -21.54 10.85
N HIS A 164 -0.15 -22.01 10.23
CA HIS A 164 -0.29 -22.08 8.78
C HIS A 164 -1.50 -21.23 8.38
N LEU A 165 -1.27 -20.13 7.65
CA LEU A 165 -2.36 -19.28 7.18
C LEU A 165 -3.00 -19.85 5.93
N ASP A 166 -4.31 -19.74 5.82
CA ASP A 166 -5.08 -20.12 4.62
C ASP A 166 -4.75 -19.22 3.43
N GLU A 167 -4.38 -17.95 3.71
CA GLU A 167 -3.96 -16.98 2.71
C GLU A 167 -2.72 -16.20 3.17
N ALA A 168 -1.88 -15.76 2.26
CA ALA A 168 -0.75 -14.88 2.53
C ALA A 168 -1.22 -13.43 2.78
N SER A 169 -1.93 -13.24 3.89
CA SER A 169 -2.46 -11.93 4.29
C SER A 169 -1.36 -11.03 4.79
N VAL A 170 -1.13 -9.89 4.14
CA VAL A 170 -0.11 -8.90 4.55
C VAL A 170 -0.36 -8.39 5.96
N THR A 171 -1.54 -7.86 6.23
CA THR A 171 -1.88 -7.28 7.53
C THR A 171 -2.02 -8.36 8.61
N GLY A 172 -2.53 -9.54 8.27
CA GLY A 172 -2.57 -10.70 9.16
C GLY A 172 -1.16 -11.13 9.57
N THR A 173 -0.27 -11.30 8.61
CA THR A 173 1.14 -11.64 8.86
C THR A 173 1.81 -10.63 9.79
N ALA A 174 1.75 -9.35 9.48
CA ALA A 174 2.40 -8.31 10.30
C ALA A 174 1.85 -8.29 11.74
N ASN A 175 0.55 -8.42 11.90
CA ASN A 175 -0.10 -8.39 13.20
C ASN A 175 0.24 -9.63 14.06
N ILE A 176 0.29 -10.81 13.43
CA ILE A 176 0.69 -12.06 14.10
C ILE A 176 2.19 -12.02 14.47
N ILE A 177 3.07 -11.50 13.60
CA ILE A 177 4.49 -11.30 13.92
C ILE A 177 4.63 -10.43 15.17
N MET A 178 3.94 -9.28 15.23
CA MET A 178 3.99 -8.38 16.37
C MET A 178 3.43 -9.02 17.66
N ALA A 179 2.49 -9.96 17.55
CA ALA A 179 2.03 -10.73 18.70
C ALA A 179 3.05 -11.80 19.12
N ALA A 180 3.67 -12.49 18.17
CA ALA A 180 4.53 -13.64 18.40
C ALA A 180 5.90 -13.27 18.99
N VAL A 181 6.43 -12.06 18.75
CA VAL A 181 7.75 -11.65 19.24
C VAL A 181 7.88 -11.60 20.77
N LEU A 182 6.75 -11.48 21.50
CA LEU A 182 6.71 -11.54 22.96
C LEU A 182 6.00 -12.83 23.49
N ALA A 183 5.64 -13.77 22.61
CA ALA A 183 5.04 -15.03 23.01
C ALA A 183 6.08 -15.98 23.64
N GLU A 184 5.67 -16.84 24.58
CA GLU A 184 6.60 -17.85 25.13
C GLU A 184 6.94 -18.94 24.11
N GLY A 185 8.22 -19.27 23.99
CA GLY A 185 8.69 -20.35 23.10
C GLY A 185 8.87 -19.85 21.66
N THR A 186 8.72 -20.77 20.72
CA THR A 186 8.98 -20.54 19.30
C THR A 186 7.70 -20.62 18.49
N THR A 187 7.47 -19.65 17.63
CA THR A 187 6.41 -19.68 16.62
C THR A 187 7.03 -19.98 15.25
N THR A 188 6.55 -21.04 14.60
CA THR A 188 6.83 -21.30 13.19
C THR A 188 5.62 -20.86 12.38
N PHE A 189 5.82 -19.92 11.48
CA PHE A 189 4.75 -19.25 10.75
C PHE A 189 4.89 -19.50 9.25
N TYR A 190 4.04 -20.37 8.70
CA TYR A 190 4.04 -20.76 7.29
C TYR A 190 2.92 -20.07 6.51
N ASN A 191 3.15 -19.87 5.20
CA ASN A 191 2.34 -19.07 4.30
C ASN A 191 2.22 -17.60 4.75
N ALA A 192 3.29 -17.10 5.40
CA ALA A 192 3.41 -15.68 5.73
C ALA A 192 3.53 -14.84 4.46
N ALA A 193 2.96 -13.64 4.45
CA ALA A 193 3.27 -12.63 3.46
C ALA A 193 4.75 -12.23 3.58
N CYS A 194 5.42 -11.98 2.46
CA CYS A 194 6.85 -11.66 2.43
C CYS A 194 7.20 -10.44 1.57
N GLU A 195 6.25 -9.54 1.38
CA GLU A 195 6.45 -8.24 0.75
C GLU A 195 7.57 -7.43 1.43
N PRO A 196 8.26 -6.54 0.72
CA PRO A 196 9.34 -5.74 1.27
C PRO A 196 8.99 -5.06 2.60
N TYR A 197 7.78 -4.54 2.76
CA TYR A 197 7.34 -3.90 3.99
C TYR A 197 7.13 -4.88 5.17
N ILE A 198 6.81 -6.15 4.93
CA ILE A 198 6.83 -7.20 5.97
C ILE A 198 8.28 -7.51 6.37
N GLN A 199 9.17 -7.60 5.38
CA GLN A 199 10.60 -7.82 5.65
C GLN A 199 11.18 -6.67 6.49
N GLN A 200 10.79 -5.42 6.21
CA GLN A 200 11.23 -4.26 6.98
C GLN A 200 10.67 -4.26 8.41
N LEU A 201 9.42 -4.65 8.60
CA LEU A 201 8.87 -4.84 9.95
C LEU A 201 9.70 -5.88 10.73
N CYS A 202 10.02 -7.02 10.13
CA CYS A 202 10.86 -8.05 10.77
C CYS A 202 12.25 -7.52 11.10
N LYS A 203 12.89 -6.78 10.19
CA LYS A 203 14.22 -6.17 10.42
C LYS A 203 14.17 -5.12 11.54
N MET A 204 13.13 -4.28 11.55
CA MET A 204 12.90 -3.31 12.62
C MET A 204 12.74 -4.00 13.98
N LEU A 205 11.89 -5.03 14.06
CA LEU A 205 11.69 -5.79 15.30
C LEU A 205 12.97 -6.48 15.76
N ASN A 206 13.78 -7.05 14.84
CA ASN A 206 15.07 -7.61 15.17
C ASN A 206 16.05 -6.55 15.71
N SER A 207 16.02 -5.32 15.18
CA SER A 207 16.83 -4.22 15.72
C SER A 207 16.35 -3.76 17.11
N MET A 208 15.08 -4.03 17.45
CA MET A 208 14.53 -3.83 18.80
C MET A 208 14.87 -4.98 19.77
N GLY A 209 15.49 -6.07 19.28
CA GLY A 209 15.88 -7.23 20.09
C GLY A 209 15.03 -8.47 19.89
N ALA A 210 14.09 -8.48 18.95
CA ALA A 210 13.38 -9.70 18.56
C ALA A 210 14.32 -10.70 17.87
N LYS A 211 13.86 -11.95 17.76
CA LYS A 211 14.58 -13.04 17.11
C LYS A 211 13.74 -13.67 16.02
N ILE A 212 13.75 -13.03 14.86
CA ILE A 212 13.00 -13.46 13.68
C ILE A 212 14.00 -13.92 12.62
N SER A 213 13.80 -15.13 12.09
CA SER A 213 14.55 -15.70 10.97
C SER A 213 13.61 -16.12 9.84
N GLY A 214 14.18 -16.44 8.66
CA GLY A 214 13.40 -16.73 7.45
C GLY A 214 12.85 -15.47 6.75
N ILE A 215 13.34 -14.29 7.11
CA ILE A 215 12.94 -13.02 6.49
C ILE A 215 13.19 -13.13 4.98
N SER A 216 12.25 -12.62 4.18
CA SER A 216 12.17 -12.71 2.71
C SER A 216 11.61 -14.04 2.18
N SER A 217 11.16 -14.93 3.06
CA SER A 217 10.42 -16.12 2.66
C SER A 217 9.02 -16.15 3.27
N ASN A 218 8.20 -17.11 2.84
CA ASN A 218 6.87 -17.34 3.41
C ASN A 218 6.89 -18.26 4.64
N LEU A 219 8.08 -18.62 5.13
CA LEU A 219 8.28 -19.42 6.34
C LEU A 219 9.15 -18.62 7.31
N LEU A 220 8.54 -18.15 8.39
CA LEU A 220 9.21 -17.42 9.45
C LEU A 220 9.35 -18.26 10.70
N THR A 221 10.45 -18.11 11.41
CA THR A 221 10.65 -18.64 12.76
C THR A 221 10.86 -17.47 13.70
N ILE A 222 10.06 -17.38 14.76
CA ILE A 222 10.06 -16.29 15.73
C ILE A 222 10.28 -16.91 17.12
N GLU A 223 11.45 -16.65 17.72
CA GLU A 223 11.69 -16.98 19.12
C GLU A 223 11.23 -15.79 19.98
N GLY A 224 10.25 -16.04 20.84
CA GLY A 224 9.72 -15.00 21.70
C GLY A 224 10.76 -14.51 22.72
N VAL A 225 10.75 -13.21 22.97
CA VAL A 225 11.62 -12.55 23.94
C VAL A 225 10.81 -11.93 25.08
N LYS A 226 11.47 -11.64 26.20
CA LYS A 226 10.78 -11.05 27.37
C LYS A 226 10.39 -9.60 27.18
N GLU A 227 11.22 -8.83 26.47
CA GLU A 227 11.07 -7.41 26.24
C GLU A 227 11.79 -6.98 24.95
N LEU A 228 11.38 -5.85 24.40
CA LEU A 228 11.99 -5.21 23.26
C LEU A 228 12.52 -3.83 23.65
N GLY A 229 13.65 -3.44 23.06
CA GLY A 229 14.27 -2.12 23.21
C GLY A 229 13.75 -1.10 22.20
N GLY A 230 14.43 0.06 22.18
CA GLY A 230 14.24 1.08 21.17
C GLY A 230 15.04 0.80 19.89
N CYS A 231 14.73 1.54 18.82
CA CYS A 231 15.51 1.48 17.58
C CYS A 231 15.39 2.77 16.77
N TYR A 232 16.19 2.86 15.72
CA TYR A 232 15.98 3.76 14.59
C TYR A 232 15.59 2.92 13.36
N HIS A 233 14.51 3.33 12.68
CA HIS A 233 14.05 2.69 11.45
C HIS A 233 13.75 3.73 10.37
N ARG A 234 14.17 3.45 9.13
CA ARG A 234 13.82 4.27 7.96
C ARG A 234 12.88 3.48 7.05
N ILE A 235 11.69 4.03 6.83
CA ILE A 235 10.70 3.46 5.92
C ILE A 235 11.25 3.46 4.49
N LEU A 236 11.05 2.37 3.75
CA LEU A 236 11.43 2.27 2.33
C LEU A 236 10.66 3.30 1.48
N PRO A 237 11.21 3.71 0.33
CA PRO A 237 10.44 4.42 -0.69
C PRO A 237 9.26 3.56 -1.16
N ASP A 238 8.13 4.21 -1.46
CA ASP A 238 6.89 3.50 -1.83
C ASP A 238 6.98 2.92 -3.25
N MET A 239 7.14 1.60 -3.35
CA MET A 239 7.21 0.90 -4.64
C MET A 239 5.94 1.09 -5.50
N ILE A 240 4.79 1.36 -4.87
CA ILE A 240 3.54 1.62 -5.59
C ILE A 240 3.56 3.02 -6.21
N GLU A 241 4.08 3.99 -5.50
CA GLU A 241 4.28 5.34 -6.05
C GLU A 241 5.32 5.33 -7.17
N ILE A 242 6.41 4.56 -7.02
CA ILE A 242 7.42 4.37 -8.08
C ILE A 242 6.76 3.83 -9.35
N GLY A 243 5.97 2.76 -9.25
CA GLY A 243 5.24 2.21 -10.38
C GLY A 243 4.25 3.19 -10.99
N SER A 244 3.60 4.03 -10.17
CA SER A 244 2.69 5.08 -10.63
C SER A 244 3.41 6.13 -11.46
N PHE A 245 4.60 6.58 -11.03
CA PHE A 245 5.40 7.54 -11.80
C PHE A 245 6.04 6.93 -13.05
N ILE A 246 6.37 5.64 -13.07
CA ILE A 246 6.75 4.95 -14.31
C ILE A 246 5.58 4.99 -15.30
N GLY A 247 4.38 4.66 -14.85
CA GLY A 247 3.17 4.71 -15.67
C GLY A 247 2.85 6.13 -16.16
N LEU A 248 3.01 7.13 -15.30
CA LEU A 248 2.86 8.55 -15.65
C LEU A 248 3.82 8.94 -16.78
N ALA A 249 5.11 8.67 -16.63
CA ALA A 249 6.12 9.00 -17.63
C ALA A 249 5.80 8.36 -18.99
N ALA A 250 5.40 7.09 -18.99
CA ALA A 250 4.99 6.39 -20.19
C ALA A 250 3.77 7.03 -20.85
N MET A 251 2.71 7.29 -20.09
CA MET A 251 1.45 7.84 -20.61
C MET A 251 1.60 9.25 -21.17
N THR A 252 2.40 10.09 -20.53
CA THR A 252 2.61 11.50 -20.91
C THR A 252 3.81 11.72 -21.84
N GLN A 253 4.46 10.64 -22.32
CA GLN A 253 5.66 10.72 -23.18
C GLN A 253 6.78 11.56 -22.56
N SER A 254 6.97 11.44 -21.29
CA SER A 254 7.81 12.30 -20.45
C SER A 254 9.18 11.71 -20.20
N GLU A 255 10.15 12.58 -19.89
CA GLU A 255 11.50 12.23 -19.44
C GLU A 255 11.61 12.48 -17.94
N ILE A 256 11.61 11.41 -17.14
CA ILE A 256 11.57 11.52 -15.68
C ILE A 256 12.66 10.65 -15.04
N THR A 257 13.33 11.19 -14.02
CA THR A 257 14.20 10.41 -13.11
C THR A 257 13.49 10.28 -11.77
N ILE A 258 13.29 9.04 -11.33
CA ILE A 258 12.81 8.71 -9.98
C ILE A 258 14.02 8.38 -9.13
N LYS A 259 14.22 9.16 -8.05
CA LYS A 259 15.40 9.10 -7.18
C LYS A 259 15.18 8.14 -6.03
N ASP A 260 16.27 7.49 -5.57
CA ASP A 260 16.33 6.69 -4.35
C ASP A 260 15.22 5.62 -4.27
N VAL A 261 15.11 4.79 -5.32
CA VAL A 261 13.98 3.86 -5.48
C VAL A 261 14.11 2.59 -4.63
N SER A 262 15.25 2.35 -4.00
CA SER A 262 15.55 1.09 -3.32
C SER A 262 15.36 -0.11 -4.27
N TRP A 263 16.12 -0.11 -5.35
CA TRP A 263 15.96 -1.01 -6.51
C TRP A 263 15.75 -2.49 -6.13
N GLU A 264 16.48 -2.95 -5.12
CA GLU A 264 16.44 -4.35 -4.67
C GLU A 264 15.06 -4.76 -4.08
N ASN A 265 14.22 -3.78 -3.73
CA ASN A 265 12.90 -3.99 -3.16
C ASN A 265 11.75 -3.80 -4.18
N LEU A 266 12.05 -3.61 -5.48
CA LEU A 266 11.03 -3.42 -6.51
C LEU A 266 10.49 -4.74 -7.10
N GLY A 267 11.19 -5.87 -6.89
CA GLY A 267 10.78 -7.18 -7.41
C GLY A 267 10.51 -7.18 -8.91
N VAL A 268 9.35 -7.67 -9.31
CA VAL A 268 8.97 -7.80 -10.73
C VAL A 268 8.42 -6.51 -11.35
N ILE A 269 8.26 -5.42 -10.58
CA ILE A 269 7.65 -4.17 -11.07
C ILE A 269 8.35 -3.65 -12.33
N PRO A 270 9.68 -3.44 -12.37
CA PRO A 270 10.35 -2.94 -13.57
C PRO A 270 10.17 -3.85 -14.79
N ASN A 271 10.21 -5.17 -14.60
CA ASN A 271 10.05 -6.12 -15.70
C ASN A 271 8.63 -6.12 -16.24
N THR A 272 7.61 -5.96 -15.40
CA THR A 272 6.22 -5.87 -15.83
C THR A 272 6.00 -4.66 -16.74
N PHE A 273 6.57 -3.50 -16.39
CA PHE A 273 6.53 -2.32 -17.27
C PHE A 273 7.31 -2.54 -18.57
N ARG A 274 8.47 -3.20 -18.55
CA ARG A 274 9.23 -3.54 -19.75
C ARG A 274 8.43 -4.43 -20.72
N ARG A 275 7.63 -5.34 -20.19
CA ARG A 275 6.72 -6.18 -21.01
C ARG A 275 5.61 -5.38 -21.70
N LEU A 276 5.29 -4.18 -21.23
CA LEU A 276 4.44 -3.24 -21.96
C LEU A 276 5.23 -2.39 -22.96
N GLY A 277 6.55 -2.61 -23.11
CA GLY A 277 7.42 -1.85 -23.99
C GLY A 277 8.02 -0.58 -23.39
N ILE A 278 7.89 -0.37 -22.07
CA ILE A 278 8.44 0.81 -21.41
C ILE A 278 9.93 0.65 -21.18
N LYS A 279 10.72 1.61 -21.67
CA LYS A 279 12.18 1.66 -21.44
C LYS A 279 12.46 2.20 -20.05
N LEU A 280 13.22 1.45 -19.27
CA LEU A 280 13.67 1.80 -17.94
C LEU A 280 15.17 1.57 -17.83
N GLU A 281 15.90 2.59 -17.42
CA GLU A 281 17.35 2.54 -17.17
C GLU A 281 17.62 2.66 -15.68
N ARG A 282 18.33 1.69 -15.12
CA ARG A 282 18.86 1.79 -13.75
C ARG A 282 20.10 2.68 -13.75
N ARG A 283 20.11 3.74 -12.93
CA ARG A 283 21.24 4.66 -12.74
C ARG A 283 21.61 4.70 -11.25
N GLY A 284 22.40 3.73 -10.82
CA GLY A 284 22.66 3.52 -9.40
C GLY A 284 21.40 3.00 -8.70
N ASP A 285 20.87 3.75 -7.74
CA ASP A 285 19.59 3.46 -7.08
C ASP A 285 18.43 4.35 -7.61
N ASP A 286 18.62 4.95 -8.79
CA ASP A 286 17.59 5.73 -9.48
C ASP A 286 17.03 4.98 -10.68
N ILE A 287 15.81 5.32 -11.09
CA ILE A 287 15.21 4.90 -12.35
C ILE A 287 15.11 6.11 -13.29
N TYR A 288 15.75 6.03 -14.44
CA TYR A 288 15.56 6.97 -15.53
C TYR A 288 14.59 6.40 -16.56
N ILE A 289 13.58 7.16 -16.91
CA ILE A 289 12.57 6.83 -17.92
C ILE A 289 12.74 7.83 -19.05
N PRO A 290 13.28 7.42 -20.23
CA PRO A 290 13.40 8.30 -21.39
C PRO A 290 12.03 8.58 -21.98
N ALA A 291 11.88 9.73 -22.61
CA ALA A 291 10.69 10.03 -23.41
C ALA A 291 10.53 9.00 -24.53
N GLN A 292 9.33 8.42 -24.65
CA GLN A 292 8.99 7.47 -25.70
C GLN A 292 7.74 7.93 -26.44
N GLU A 293 7.83 8.01 -27.76
CA GLU A 293 6.69 8.36 -28.61
C GLU A 293 5.69 7.20 -28.74
N SER A 294 6.21 5.98 -28.71
CA SER A 294 5.40 4.75 -28.78
C SER A 294 6.05 3.64 -27.98
N TYR A 295 5.26 2.67 -27.58
CA TYR A 295 5.69 1.43 -26.93
C TYR A 295 4.77 0.28 -27.35
N GLU A 296 5.29 -0.92 -27.37
CA GLU A 296 4.60 -2.11 -27.87
C GLU A 296 4.60 -3.21 -26.81
N ILE A 297 3.44 -3.80 -26.61
CA ILE A 297 3.24 -4.89 -25.64
C ILE A 297 3.88 -6.16 -26.17
N ASP A 298 4.67 -6.83 -25.33
CA ASP A 298 5.22 -8.16 -25.64
C ASP A 298 4.11 -9.20 -25.84
N THR A 299 4.45 -10.25 -26.57
CA THR A 299 3.67 -11.49 -26.61
C THR A 299 4.35 -12.59 -25.80
N PHE A 300 3.67 -13.70 -25.55
CA PHE A 300 4.34 -14.93 -25.13
C PHE A 300 5.20 -15.50 -26.28
N ILE A 301 6.08 -16.45 -25.94
CA ILE A 301 7.04 -17.02 -26.90
C ILE A 301 6.34 -17.64 -28.14
N ASP A 302 5.12 -18.14 -27.98
CA ASP A 302 4.29 -18.68 -29.03
C ASP A 302 3.48 -17.63 -29.80
N GLY A 303 3.70 -16.34 -29.53
CA GLY A 303 2.96 -15.23 -30.14
C GLY A 303 1.58 -14.97 -29.56
N SER A 304 1.15 -15.70 -28.52
CA SER A 304 -0.14 -15.47 -27.88
C SER A 304 -0.16 -14.18 -27.04
N ILE A 305 -1.37 -13.67 -26.81
CA ILE A 305 -1.60 -12.40 -26.10
C ILE A 305 -1.07 -12.48 -24.68
N LEU A 306 -0.29 -11.46 -24.29
CA LEU A 306 0.24 -11.31 -22.94
C LEU A 306 -0.88 -11.27 -21.91
N THR A 307 -0.69 -11.99 -20.81
CA THR A 307 -1.53 -11.87 -19.60
C THR A 307 -0.69 -11.31 -18.45
N ILE A 308 -1.16 -10.24 -17.83
CA ILE A 308 -0.58 -9.69 -16.60
C ILE A 308 -1.60 -9.89 -15.48
N TYR A 309 -1.17 -10.50 -14.39
CA TYR A 309 -2.01 -10.79 -13.23
C TYR A 309 -1.30 -10.45 -11.93
N ASP A 310 -2.08 -10.12 -10.91
CA ASP A 310 -1.57 -9.95 -9.56
C ASP A 310 -1.41 -11.29 -8.83
N ALA A 311 -0.48 -11.31 -7.91
CA ALA A 311 -0.23 -12.43 -7.01
C ALA A 311 0.45 -11.95 -5.73
N PRO A 312 0.40 -12.72 -4.63
CA PRO A 312 1.23 -12.48 -3.46
C PRO A 312 2.71 -12.36 -3.85
N TRP A 313 3.44 -11.52 -3.11
CA TRP A 313 4.88 -11.33 -3.35
C TRP A 313 5.64 -12.68 -3.36
N PRO A 314 6.61 -12.90 -4.27
CA PRO A 314 7.21 -11.93 -5.20
C PRO A 314 6.48 -11.75 -6.54
N GLY A 315 5.22 -12.14 -6.63
CA GLY A 315 4.38 -11.83 -7.78
C GLY A 315 4.08 -10.34 -7.91
N PHE A 316 3.36 -9.98 -8.98
CA PHE A 316 3.05 -8.58 -9.25
C PHE A 316 1.97 -8.06 -8.28
N THR A 317 2.23 -6.91 -7.68
CA THR A 317 1.35 -6.32 -6.67
C THR A 317 -0.01 -5.89 -7.23
N PRO A 318 -1.12 -6.23 -6.55
CA PRO A 318 -2.47 -5.82 -6.98
C PRO A 318 -2.66 -4.30 -7.03
N ASP A 319 -1.88 -3.55 -6.26
CA ASP A 319 -1.99 -2.10 -6.17
C ASP A 319 -1.50 -1.35 -7.43
N LEU A 320 -0.77 -2.03 -8.33
CA LEU A 320 -0.29 -1.45 -9.59
C LEU A 320 -1.04 -1.96 -10.84
N LEU A 321 -1.95 -2.94 -10.71
CA LEU A 321 -2.69 -3.44 -11.89
C LEU A 321 -3.50 -2.35 -12.58
N SER A 322 -4.09 -1.42 -11.84
CA SER A 322 -4.82 -0.28 -12.42
C SER A 322 -3.90 0.64 -13.22
N ILE A 323 -2.66 0.82 -12.79
CA ILE A 323 -1.65 1.61 -13.53
C ILE A 323 -1.25 0.88 -14.82
N ILE A 324 -0.96 -0.42 -14.73
CA ILE A 324 -0.63 -1.26 -15.88
C ILE A 324 -1.76 -1.21 -16.93
N LEU A 325 -3.01 -1.29 -16.48
CA LEU A 325 -4.18 -1.23 -17.35
C LEU A 325 -4.24 0.12 -18.10
N VAL A 326 -4.06 1.24 -17.37
CA VAL A 326 -4.04 2.58 -17.98
C VAL A 326 -2.90 2.71 -18.97
N VAL A 327 -1.68 2.28 -18.63
CA VAL A 327 -0.52 2.32 -19.52
C VAL A 327 -0.77 1.51 -20.81
N ALA A 328 -1.41 0.35 -20.70
CA ALA A 328 -1.75 -0.48 -21.84
C ALA A 328 -2.69 0.20 -22.85
N THR A 329 -3.53 1.16 -22.41
CA THR A 329 -4.49 1.84 -23.31
C THR A 329 -3.81 2.59 -24.46
N GLN A 330 -2.58 3.08 -24.28
CA GLN A 330 -1.83 3.83 -25.27
C GLN A 330 -0.71 3.00 -25.95
N ALA A 331 -0.51 1.76 -25.52
CA ALA A 331 0.46 0.85 -26.12
C ALA A 331 -0.01 0.42 -27.52
N LYS A 332 0.89 -0.14 -28.32
CA LYS A 332 0.57 -0.94 -29.49
C LYS A 332 0.43 -2.39 -29.05
N GLY A 333 -0.63 -3.08 -29.49
CA GLY A 333 -0.90 -4.47 -29.12
C GLY A 333 -2.03 -4.61 -28.09
N SER A 334 -2.19 -5.82 -27.57
CA SER A 334 -3.27 -6.15 -26.63
C SER A 334 -2.74 -6.92 -25.42
N VAL A 335 -3.40 -6.77 -24.28
CA VAL A 335 -3.06 -7.49 -23.05
C VAL A 335 -4.31 -7.85 -22.27
N LEU A 336 -4.30 -9.04 -21.68
CA LEU A 336 -5.30 -9.44 -20.70
C LEU A 336 -4.81 -9.08 -19.30
N ILE A 337 -5.55 -8.25 -18.60
CA ILE A 337 -5.35 -7.92 -17.18
C ILE A 337 -6.23 -8.83 -16.34
N HIS A 338 -5.64 -9.56 -15.40
CA HIS A 338 -6.37 -10.48 -14.54
C HIS A 338 -6.13 -10.14 -13.07
N GLN A 339 -7.13 -9.53 -12.43
CA GLN A 339 -7.17 -9.21 -11.00
C GLN A 339 -7.62 -10.44 -10.22
N LYS A 340 -6.69 -11.14 -9.58
CA LYS A 340 -6.97 -12.38 -8.82
C LYS A 340 -7.31 -12.14 -7.36
N MET A 341 -6.71 -11.11 -6.75
CA MET A 341 -6.71 -10.94 -5.31
C MET A 341 -7.88 -10.12 -4.75
N PHE A 342 -8.59 -9.34 -5.60
CA PHE A 342 -9.70 -8.49 -5.16
C PHE A 342 -10.86 -8.51 -6.15
N GLU A 343 -12.09 -8.35 -5.65
CA GLU A 343 -13.32 -8.55 -6.41
C GLU A 343 -13.77 -7.30 -7.20
N SER A 344 -13.33 -6.10 -6.83
CA SER A 344 -13.96 -4.86 -7.31
C SER A 344 -12.98 -3.80 -7.83
N ARG A 345 -11.75 -4.19 -8.19
CA ARG A 345 -10.73 -3.22 -8.61
C ARG A 345 -10.79 -2.79 -10.07
N LEU A 346 -11.56 -3.45 -10.92
CA LEU A 346 -11.64 -3.14 -12.35
C LEU A 346 -12.82 -2.23 -12.74
N PHE A 347 -13.71 -1.88 -11.82
CA PHE A 347 -14.89 -1.07 -12.13
C PHE A 347 -14.58 0.36 -12.61
N PHE A 348 -13.40 0.89 -12.32
CA PHE A 348 -12.97 2.21 -12.82
C PHE A 348 -12.75 2.23 -14.34
N THR A 349 -12.66 1.07 -14.99
CA THR A 349 -12.46 0.94 -16.45
C THR A 349 -13.55 1.61 -17.26
N ASP A 350 -14.79 1.70 -16.72
CA ASP A 350 -15.87 2.43 -17.36
C ASP A 350 -15.47 3.87 -17.67
N LYS A 351 -14.73 4.53 -16.78
CA LYS A 351 -14.27 5.90 -16.99
C LYS A 351 -13.19 5.98 -18.08
N LEU A 352 -12.35 4.97 -18.19
CA LEU A 352 -11.37 4.90 -19.30
C LEU A 352 -12.05 4.67 -20.65
N ILE A 353 -13.12 3.86 -20.68
CA ILE A 353 -13.96 3.66 -21.88
C ILE A 353 -14.63 4.97 -22.26
N ASP A 354 -15.21 5.70 -21.30
CA ASP A 354 -15.77 7.05 -21.52
C ASP A 354 -14.71 8.02 -22.10
N MET A 355 -13.45 7.90 -21.70
CA MET A 355 -12.32 8.66 -22.25
C MET A 355 -11.89 8.21 -23.65
N GLY A 356 -12.42 7.09 -24.16
CA GLY A 356 -12.11 6.56 -25.49
C GLY A 356 -11.17 5.36 -25.51
N ALA A 357 -10.81 4.79 -24.37
CA ALA A 357 -10.02 3.56 -24.33
C ALA A 357 -10.81 2.36 -24.88
N GLN A 358 -10.11 1.44 -25.53
CA GLN A 358 -10.67 0.19 -26.02
C GLN A 358 -10.42 -0.92 -25.00
N ILE A 359 -11.42 -1.18 -24.16
CA ILE A 359 -11.36 -2.17 -23.09
C ILE A 359 -12.58 -3.08 -23.19
N ILE A 360 -12.37 -4.38 -23.10
CA ILE A 360 -13.42 -5.38 -22.94
C ILE A 360 -13.36 -5.89 -21.51
N LEU A 361 -14.32 -5.50 -20.68
CA LEU A 361 -14.47 -6.06 -19.35
C LEU A 361 -15.12 -7.43 -19.45
N CYS A 362 -14.31 -8.48 -19.35
CA CYS A 362 -14.75 -9.87 -19.54
C CYS A 362 -15.62 -10.35 -18.35
N ASP A 363 -15.22 -9.98 -17.13
CA ASP A 363 -15.89 -10.23 -15.87
C ASP A 363 -15.31 -9.29 -14.80
N PRO A 364 -15.76 -9.35 -13.51
CA PRO A 364 -15.24 -8.48 -12.45
C PRO A 364 -13.71 -8.59 -12.22
N HIS A 365 -13.08 -9.67 -12.69
CA HIS A 365 -11.68 -9.97 -12.46
C HIS A 365 -10.79 -9.82 -13.71
N ARG A 366 -11.37 -9.77 -14.92
CA ARG A 366 -10.60 -9.79 -16.17
C ARG A 366 -11.03 -8.69 -17.11
N ALA A 367 -10.05 -7.98 -17.64
CA ALA A 367 -10.24 -6.98 -18.68
C ALA A 367 -9.20 -7.15 -19.78
N THR A 368 -9.64 -7.20 -21.03
CA THR A 368 -8.76 -7.16 -22.20
C THR A 368 -8.63 -5.71 -22.65
N VAL A 369 -7.40 -5.21 -22.66
CA VAL A 369 -7.09 -3.87 -23.18
C VAL A 369 -6.54 -4.01 -24.59
N ILE A 370 -7.15 -3.31 -25.53
CA ILE A 370 -6.67 -3.16 -26.91
C ILE A 370 -6.03 -1.78 -26.99
N GLY A 371 -4.71 -1.74 -27.02
CA GLY A 371 -3.98 -0.49 -27.00
C GLY A 371 -4.20 0.33 -28.26
N LEU A 372 -4.36 1.64 -28.10
CA LEU A 372 -4.64 2.58 -29.20
C LEU A 372 -3.41 2.90 -30.05
N GLY A 373 -2.19 2.46 -29.64
CA GLY A 373 -0.93 2.72 -30.33
C GLY A 373 -0.67 4.21 -30.58
N ARG A 374 -1.26 5.07 -29.75
CA ARG A 374 -1.26 6.54 -29.88
C ARG A 374 -1.84 7.07 -31.20
N GLN A 375 -2.59 6.27 -31.93
CA GLN A 375 -3.32 6.75 -33.11
C GLN A 375 -4.52 7.62 -32.72
N HIS A 376 -5.07 7.37 -31.54
CA HIS A 376 -6.11 8.17 -30.90
C HIS A 376 -5.69 8.48 -29.47
N HIS A 377 -5.98 9.69 -29.03
CA HIS A 377 -5.74 10.12 -27.65
C HIS A 377 -6.97 9.90 -26.78
N LEU A 378 -6.76 9.70 -25.49
CA LEU A 378 -7.83 9.74 -24.51
C LEU A 378 -8.40 11.16 -24.45
N ARG A 379 -9.67 11.31 -24.14
CA ARG A 379 -10.38 12.60 -24.04
C ARG A 379 -10.55 12.99 -22.58
N GLY A 380 -10.40 14.27 -22.29
CA GLY A 380 -10.71 14.83 -20.98
C GLY A 380 -12.21 14.70 -20.66
N ILE A 381 -12.53 14.25 -19.46
CA ILE A 381 -13.91 14.11 -18.96
C ILE A 381 -14.00 14.50 -17.48
N GLN A 382 -15.24 14.59 -16.99
CA GLN A 382 -15.51 14.66 -15.55
C GLN A 382 -15.63 13.24 -14.98
N MET A 383 -14.96 12.97 -13.84
CA MET A 383 -14.95 11.67 -13.19
C MET A 383 -14.82 11.81 -11.67
N THR A 384 -15.06 10.74 -10.95
CA THR A 384 -14.93 10.68 -9.49
C THR A 384 -13.93 9.61 -9.11
N SER A 385 -12.99 9.93 -8.21
CA SER A 385 -12.04 8.97 -7.66
C SER A 385 -12.79 7.97 -6.75
N PRO A 386 -12.83 6.67 -7.09
CA PRO A 386 -13.54 5.68 -6.28
C PRO A 386 -12.72 5.22 -5.06
N ASP A 387 -11.41 5.13 -5.21
CA ASP A 387 -10.44 4.72 -4.20
C ASP A 387 -9.06 5.32 -4.51
N ILE A 388 -8.05 4.98 -3.69
CA ILE A 388 -6.68 5.51 -3.81
C ILE A 388 -6.05 5.13 -5.16
N ARG A 389 -6.13 3.85 -5.54
CA ARG A 389 -5.37 3.28 -6.68
C ARG A 389 -6.03 3.57 -8.02
N ALA A 390 -7.34 3.39 -8.10
CA ALA A 390 -8.10 3.79 -9.26
C ALA A 390 -8.04 5.31 -9.46
N GLY A 391 -8.08 6.09 -8.37
CA GLY A 391 -7.98 7.54 -8.42
C GLY A 391 -6.69 8.03 -9.07
N VAL A 392 -5.53 7.51 -8.67
CA VAL A 392 -4.25 7.89 -9.30
C VAL A 392 -4.14 7.36 -10.73
N SER A 393 -4.73 6.21 -11.04
CA SER A 393 -4.77 5.69 -12.41
C SER A 393 -5.58 6.61 -13.33
N LEU A 394 -6.74 7.09 -12.87
CA LEU A 394 -7.55 8.08 -13.58
C LEU A 394 -6.83 9.44 -13.71
N LEU A 395 -6.05 9.84 -12.69
CA LEU A 395 -5.21 11.04 -12.74
C LEU A 395 -4.14 10.93 -13.84
N ILE A 396 -3.46 9.78 -13.95
CA ILE A 396 -2.47 9.52 -15.00
C ILE A 396 -3.13 9.53 -16.39
N ALA A 397 -4.31 8.91 -16.53
CA ALA A 397 -5.08 8.95 -17.76
C ALA A 397 -5.46 10.39 -18.15
N ALA A 398 -5.94 11.20 -17.19
CA ALA A 398 -6.30 12.59 -17.39
C ALA A 398 -5.11 13.48 -17.80
N LEU A 399 -3.92 13.26 -17.21
CA LEU A 399 -2.70 13.98 -17.58
C LEU A 399 -2.22 13.67 -19.00
N SER A 400 -2.55 12.48 -19.52
CA SER A 400 -2.22 12.10 -20.91
C SER A 400 -3.31 12.45 -21.92
N ALA A 401 -4.52 12.77 -21.45
CA ALA A 401 -5.69 13.03 -22.31
C ALA A 401 -5.64 14.38 -23.01
N GLU A 402 -6.33 14.49 -24.13
CA GLU A 402 -6.57 15.79 -24.77
C GLU A 402 -7.72 16.53 -24.08
N GLY A 403 -7.51 17.82 -23.84
CA GLY A 403 -8.52 18.71 -23.27
C GLY A 403 -8.52 18.71 -21.73
N LYS A 404 -9.64 19.13 -21.18
CA LYS A 404 -9.83 19.35 -19.75
C LYS A 404 -10.48 18.14 -19.09
N SER A 405 -9.89 17.68 -17.98
CA SER A 405 -10.52 16.71 -17.06
C SER A 405 -10.79 17.34 -15.70
N VAL A 406 -11.82 16.84 -15.02
CA VAL A 406 -12.10 17.16 -13.62
C VAL A 406 -12.25 15.86 -12.85
N ILE A 407 -11.45 15.68 -11.79
CA ILE A 407 -11.54 14.52 -10.91
C ILE A 407 -12.07 14.96 -9.56
N HIS A 408 -13.25 14.50 -9.19
CA HIS A 408 -13.87 14.76 -7.89
C HIS A 408 -13.42 13.73 -6.85
N ASN A 409 -13.65 14.02 -5.55
CA ASN A 409 -13.35 13.14 -4.42
C ASN A 409 -11.85 12.78 -4.34
N ILE A 410 -10.99 13.78 -4.57
CA ILE A 410 -9.54 13.60 -4.56
C ILE A 410 -8.96 13.31 -3.18
N GLU A 411 -9.76 13.49 -2.13
CA GLU A 411 -9.44 13.05 -0.78
C GLU A 411 -9.08 11.55 -0.74
N GLN A 412 -9.59 10.74 -1.67
CA GLN A 412 -9.19 9.36 -1.81
C GLN A 412 -7.73 9.24 -2.28
N ILE A 413 -7.28 10.11 -3.18
CA ILE A 413 -5.89 10.15 -3.65
C ILE A 413 -4.96 10.61 -2.52
N ASP A 414 -5.34 11.64 -1.76
CA ASP A 414 -4.59 12.20 -0.62
C ASP A 414 -4.36 11.17 0.52
N ARG A 415 -5.17 10.12 0.57
CA ARG A 415 -4.96 9.01 1.50
C ARG A 415 -3.70 8.20 1.22
N GLY A 416 -3.16 8.28 0.01
CA GLY A 416 -2.05 7.44 -0.43
C GLY A 416 -0.91 8.16 -1.13
N TYR A 417 -1.10 9.42 -1.54
CA TYR A 417 -0.11 10.18 -2.31
C TYR A 417 0.06 11.58 -1.72
N GLN A 418 1.26 11.83 -1.19
CA GLN A 418 1.62 13.09 -0.56
C GLN A 418 1.80 14.20 -1.59
N ASP A 419 1.11 15.34 -1.43
CA ASP A 419 1.28 16.57 -2.23
C ASP A 419 1.34 16.30 -3.75
N ILE A 420 0.54 15.34 -4.24
CA ILE A 420 0.67 14.82 -5.62
C ILE A 420 0.54 15.92 -6.67
N ASP A 421 -0.40 16.85 -6.49
CA ASP A 421 -0.62 17.96 -7.43
C ASP A 421 0.57 18.94 -7.45
N ILE A 422 1.19 19.20 -6.30
CA ILE A 422 2.39 20.07 -6.21
C ILE A 422 3.57 19.41 -6.94
N ARG A 423 3.79 18.13 -6.68
CA ARG A 423 4.90 17.36 -7.27
C ARG A 423 4.73 17.23 -8.79
N LEU A 424 3.49 17.02 -9.27
CA LEU A 424 3.18 17.00 -10.70
C LEU A 424 3.40 18.36 -11.36
N ARG A 425 2.99 19.47 -10.72
CA ARG A 425 3.28 20.82 -11.22
C ARG A 425 4.78 21.09 -11.33
N ASN A 426 5.57 20.62 -10.38
CA ASN A 426 7.03 20.76 -10.42
C ASN A 426 7.67 20.02 -11.62
N LEU A 427 7.02 18.96 -12.12
CA LEU A 427 7.41 18.27 -13.35
C LEU A 427 6.84 18.92 -14.62
N GLY A 428 6.01 19.97 -14.50
CA GLY A 428 5.42 20.70 -15.62
C GLY A 428 3.97 20.36 -15.96
N ALA A 429 3.27 19.59 -15.13
CA ALA A 429 1.85 19.29 -15.32
C ALA A 429 0.97 20.53 -15.11
N ASP A 430 -0.11 20.63 -15.87
CA ASP A 430 -1.16 21.64 -15.67
C ASP A 430 -2.30 21.02 -14.86
N ILE A 431 -2.15 21.10 -13.55
CA ILE A 431 -3.08 20.56 -12.57
C ILE A 431 -3.35 21.58 -11.47
N ARG A 432 -4.60 21.74 -11.08
CA ARG A 432 -5.03 22.66 -10.02
C ARG A 432 -5.97 21.94 -9.08
N ARG A 433 -5.79 22.18 -7.78
CA ARG A 433 -6.75 21.76 -6.75
C ARG A 433 -7.81 22.85 -6.64
N ILE A 434 -9.07 22.46 -6.78
CA ILE A 434 -10.26 23.30 -6.62
C ILE A 434 -11.14 22.73 -5.50
N ASN A 435 -11.65 23.63 -4.64
CA ASN A 435 -12.48 23.27 -3.48
C ASN A 435 -14.00 23.37 -3.79
#